data_d12cf6c8c54d64de98e4c380e8528ee4
#
_entry.id   d12cf6c8c54d64de98e4c380e8528ee4
#
_cell.length_a   1.000
_cell.length_b   1.000
_cell.length_c   1.000
_cell.angle_alpha   90.00
_cell.angle_beta   90.00
_cell.angle_gamma   90.00
#
_symmetry.space_group_name_H-M   'P 1'
#
loop_
_entity.id
_entity.type
_entity.pdbx_description
1 polymer ?
#
loop_
_entity_poly.entity_id
_entity_poly.type
_entity_poly.pdbx_seq_one_letter_code
_entity_poly.pdbx_strand_id
1 'polypeptide(L)'
;MKIQVSVLGNFGDARGFSFTAPREALDFVGRIADIHLASTASGAVRGNHYHLRRREAIVVLPGSSWSLHWDEGEDTTAQHRQFDGGSAVLVLVSPGGSHAVRNDGDAPLWLVACSSEPYDPQETVARKVV
;
A
#
# COMPACT_ATOMS: atom_id res chain seq x y z
N MET A 1 11.99 9.93 -3.63
CA MET A 1 10.89 9.13 -4.21
C MET A 1 9.68 9.22 -3.30
N LYS A 2 8.50 9.35 -3.89
CA LYS A 2 7.25 9.42 -3.12
C LYS A 2 6.69 8.05 -2.76
N ILE A 3 7.08 7.02 -3.48
CA ILE A 3 6.68 5.63 -3.21
C ILE A 3 7.94 4.81 -2.92
N GLN A 4 7.93 4.10 -1.80
CA GLN A 4 9.01 3.20 -1.40
C GLN A 4 8.43 1.82 -1.10
N VAL A 5 9.06 0.78 -1.60
CA VAL A 5 8.56 -0.60 -1.53
C VAL A 5 9.59 -1.49 -0.87
N SER A 6 9.15 -2.29 0.11
CA SER A 6 10.00 -3.27 0.79
C SER A 6 9.26 -4.59 0.98
N VAL A 7 9.89 -5.69 0.62
CA VAL A 7 9.38 -7.03 0.91
C VAL A 7 9.77 -7.39 2.34
N LEU A 8 8.78 -7.75 3.17
CA LEU A 8 9.01 -8.05 4.58
C LEU A 8 9.46 -9.51 4.78
N GLY A 9 10.37 -9.71 5.73
CA GLY A 9 10.80 -11.04 6.12
C GLY A 9 9.72 -11.77 6.92
N ASN A 10 9.51 -13.06 6.62
CA ASN A 10 8.57 -13.91 7.34
C ASN A 10 9.26 -14.59 8.51
N PHE A 11 8.80 -14.33 9.72
CA PHE A 11 9.26 -14.97 10.97
C PHE A 11 8.29 -16.05 11.45
N GLY A 12 7.38 -16.49 10.60
CA GLY A 12 6.39 -17.51 10.91
C GLY A 12 6.94 -18.92 10.93
N ASP A 13 6.09 -19.86 11.21
CA ASP A 13 6.38 -21.28 11.31
C ASP A 13 5.20 -22.10 10.75
N ALA A 14 5.08 -23.36 11.15
CA ALA A 14 3.98 -24.24 10.71
C ALA A 14 2.58 -23.72 11.05
N ARG A 15 2.43 -22.79 11.97
CA ARG A 15 1.15 -22.16 12.33
C ARG A 15 0.72 -21.07 11.34
N GLY A 16 1.64 -20.56 10.52
CA GLY A 16 1.35 -19.53 9.55
C GLY A 16 2.47 -18.49 9.43
N PHE A 17 2.21 -17.47 8.64
CA PHE A 17 3.16 -16.37 8.49
C PHE A 17 3.14 -15.43 9.71
N SER A 18 4.26 -14.73 9.91
CA SER A 18 4.39 -13.68 10.93
C SER A 18 5.32 -12.59 10.39
N PHE A 19 4.80 -11.38 10.31
CA PHE A 19 5.55 -10.22 9.79
C PHE A 19 5.51 -9.10 10.81
N THR A 20 6.59 -8.32 10.85
CA THR A 20 6.66 -7.11 11.66
C THR A 20 7.02 -5.95 10.74
N ALA A 21 6.28 -4.86 10.83
CA ALA A 21 6.65 -3.64 10.13
C ALA A 21 7.96 -3.09 10.72
N PRO A 22 8.93 -2.71 9.89
CA PRO A 22 10.19 -2.16 10.38
C PRO A 22 9.98 -0.78 11.01
N ARG A 23 10.90 -0.39 11.88
CA ARG A 23 10.82 0.91 12.57
C ARG A 23 10.73 2.08 11.61
N GLU A 24 11.37 1.99 10.45
CA GLU A 24 11.29 3.01 9.41
C GLU A 24 9.85 3.34 9.01
N ALA A 25 8.95 2.35 9.01
CA ALA A 25 7.55 2.57 8.70
C ALA A 25 6.87 3.46 9.76
N LEU A 26 7.15 3.21 11.03
CA LEU A 26 6.62 4.01 12.13
C LEU A 26 7.21 5.42 12.12
N ASP A 27 8.51 5.53 11.89
CA ASP A 27 9.18 6.84 11.81
C ASP A 27 8.67 7.64 10.61
N PHE A 28 8.41 6.98 9.47
CA PHE A 28 7.85 7.60 8.28
C PHE A 28 6.46 8.19 8.52
N VAL A 29 5.57 7.42 9.14
CA VAL A 29 4.21 7.88 9.45
C VAL A 29 4.23 8.91 10.57
N GLY A 30 5.11 8.74 11.54
CA GLY A 30 5.15 9.54 12.75
C GLY A 30 3.99 9.16 13.68
N ARG A 31 3.15 10.12 14.05
CA ARG A 31 1.97 9.83 14.85
C ARG A 31 0.91 9.16 13.97
N ILE A 32 0.49 7.94 14.35
CA ILE A 32 -0.59 7.24 13.67
C ILE A 32 -1.92 7.82 14.11
N ALA A 33 -2.64 8.41 13.16
CA ALA A 33 -3.96 9.03 13.40
C ALA A 33 -5.11 8.19 12.85
N ASP A 34 -4.82 7.19 11.98
CA ASP A 34 -5.82 6.29 11.41
C ASP A 34 -5.20 4.94 11.08
N ILE A 35 -5.94 3.86 11.29
CA ILE A 35 -5.62 2.51 10.85
C ILE A 35 -6.80 2.02 10.02
N HIS A 36 -6.54 1.75 8.74
CA HIS A 36 -7.55 1.33 7.80
C HIS A 36 -7.27 -0.09 7.31
N LEU A 37 -8.30 -0.93 7.36
CA LEU A 37 -8.24 -2.32 6.90
C LEU A 37 -9.17 -2.48 5.71
N ALA A 38 -8.68 -3.11 4.66
CA ALA A 38 -9.49 -3.33 3.46
C ALA A 38 -9.15 -4.67 2.81
N SER A 39 -10.14 -5.23 2.14
CA SER A 39 -9.92 -6.31 1.19
C SER A 39 -10.13 -5.78 -0.23
N THR A 40 -9.46 -6.42 -1.18
CA THR A 40 -9.61 -6.13 -2.60
C THR A 40 -10.03 -7.42 -3.28
N ALA A 41 -11.21 -7.44 -3.86
CA ALA A 41 -11.73 -8.62 -4.57
C ALA A 41 -10.88 -8.91 -5.82
N SER A 42 -10.92 -10.15 -6.30
CA SER A 42 -10.23 -10.55 -7.53
C SER A 42 -10.56 -9.59 -8.68
N GLY A 43 -9.53 -9.09 -9.35
CA GLY A 43 -9.65 -8.15 -10.47
C GLY A 43 -9.95 -6.71 -10.08
N ALA A 44 -10.25 -6.43 -8.82
CA ALA A 44 -10.55 -5.07 -8.36
C ALA A 44 -9.29 -4.24 -8.15
N VAL A 45 -9.48 -2.93 -8.20
CA VAL A 45 -8.43 -1.91 -7.99
C VAL A 45 -8.85 -1.02 -6.82
N ARG A 46 -7.91 -0.79 -5.89
CA ARG A 46 -8.04 0.22 -4.85
C ARG A 46 -6.98 1.27 -5.02
N GLY A 47 -7.35 2.53 -4.84
CA GLY A 47 -6.46 3.68 -5.00
C GLY A 47 -6.82 4.50 -6.22
N ASN A 48 -5.90 4.68 -7.15
CA ASN A 48 -6.01 5.65 -8.23
C ASN A 48 -6.22 7.05 -7.67
N HIS A 49 -5.37 7.39 -6.69
CA HIS A 49 -5.41 8.69 -6.03
C HIS A 49 -4.04 9.04 -5.43
N TYR A 50 -3.92 10.27 -4.99
CA TYR A 50 -2.85 10.72 -4.11
C TYR A 50 -3.43 11.53 -2.96
N HIS A 51 -2.65 11.69 -1.91
CA HIS A 51 -3.02 12.46 -0.73
C HIS A 51 -2.28 13.79 -0.70
N LEU A 52 -2.94 14.83 -0.20
CA LEU A 52 -2.34 16.16 -0.10
C LEU A 52 -1.39 16.26 1.09
N ARG A 53 -1.72 15.65 2.23
CA ARG A 53 -0.96 15.77 3.48
C ARG A 53 -0.59 14.44 4.10
N ARG A 54 -1.36 13.40 3.83
CA ARG A 54 -1.26 12.08 4.48
C ARG A 54 0.02 11.37 4.06
N ARG A 55 0.76 10.86 5.05
CA ARG A 55 1.77 9.83 4.86
C ARG A 55 1.15 8.50 5.24
N GLU A 56 1.33 7.49 4.42
CA GLU A 56 0.78 6.16 4.66
C GLU A 56 1.87 5.09 4.65
N ALA A 57 1.73 4.15 5.58
CA ALA A 57 2.42 2.87 5.52
C ALA A 57 1.37 1.79 5.24
N ILE A 58 1.39 1.25 4.05
CA ILE A 58 0.45 0.21 3.62
C ILE A 58 1.16 -1.13 3.67
N VAL A 59 0.59 -2.09 4.38
CA VAL A 59 1.05 -3.48 4.36
C VAL A 59 0.05 -4.29 3.54
N VAL A 60 0.53 -4.89 2.45
CA VAL A 60 -0.24 -5.82 1.64
C VAL A 60 0.11 -7.22 2.12
N LEU A 61 -0.89 -7.96 2.62
CA LEU A 61 -0.68 -9.29 3.19
C LEU A 61 -0.57 -10.35 2.08
N PRO A 62 0.15 -11.46 2.34
CA PRO A 62 0.23 -12.55 1.37
C PRO A 62 -1.12 -13.24 1.19
N GLY A 63 -1.33 -13.90 0.05
CA GLY A 63 -2.52 -14.71 -0.24
C GLY A 63 -3.03 -14.63 -1.66
N SER A 64 -2.71 -13.58 -2.41
CA SER A 64 -3.09 -13.43 -3.81
C SER A 64 -2.00 -12.69 -4.57
N SER A 65 -1.81 -13.01 -5.84
CA SER A 65 -0.92 -12.20 -6.69
C SER A 65 -1.54 -10.84 -6.95
N TRP A 66 -0.70 -9.82 -7.04
CA TRP A 66 -1.17 -8.45 -7.17
C TRP A 66 -0.11 -7.57 -7.82
N SER A 67 -0.50 -6.36 -8.17
CA SER A 67 0.41 -5.37 -8.72
C SER A 67 0.21 -4.01 -8.07
N LEU A 68 1.33 -3.33 -7.86
CA LEU A 68 1.36 -1.93 -7.42
C LEU A 68 1.60 -1.06 -8.65
N HIS A 69 0.80 0.00 -8.78
CA HIS A 69 0.93 1.00 -9.83
C HIS A 69 1.09 2.37 -9.17
N TRP A 70 2.03 3.17 -9.66
CA TRP A 70 2.29 4.49 -9.05
C TRP A 70 2.93 5.46 -10.03
N ASP A 71 2.88 6.73 -9.70
CA ASP A 71 3.73 7.75 -10.29
C ASP A 71 4.32 8.65 -9.19
N GLU A 72 5.26 9.46 -9.56
CA GLU A 72 5.97 10.37 -8.65
C GLU A 72 5.38 11.79 -8.63
N GLY A 73 4.20 11.98 -9.23
CA GLY A 73 3.50 13.25 -9.33
C GLY A 73 3.10 13.57 -10.76
N GLU A 74 2.52 14.74 -10.97
CA GLU A 74 2.12 15.20 -12.30
C GLU A 74 3.31 15.19 -13.27
N ASP A 75 3.02 14.93 -14.53
CA ASP A 75 3.99 14.87 -15.63
C ASP A 75 5.03 13.75 -15.49
N THR A 76 4.83 12.80 -14.58
CA THR A 76 5.66 11.61 -14.49
C THR A 76 4.94 10.40 -15.08
N THR A 77 5.73 9.45 -15.60
CA THR A 77 5.18 8.21 -16.16
C THR A 77 4.78 7.25 -15.06
N ALA A 78 3.60 6.65 -15.18
CA ALA A 78 3.16 5.60 -14.26
C ALA A 78 4.07 4.36 -14.41
N GLN A 79 4.43 3.80 -13.28
CA GLN A 79 5.23 2.59 -13.16
C GLN A 79 4.40 1.48 -12.52
N HIS A 80 4.84 0.25 -12.64
CA HIS A 80 4.20 -0.85 -11.94
C HIS A 80 5.21 -1.93 -11.54
N ARG A 81 4.84 -2.70 -10.53
CA ARG A 81 5.59 -3.89 -10.08
C ARG A 81 4.61 -4.98 -9.69
N GLN A 82 4.89 -6.20 -10.13
CA GLN A 82 4.07 -7.37 -9.81
C GLN A 82 4.64 -8.14 -8.62
N PHE A 83 3.74 -8.73 -7.83
CA PHE A 83 4.07 -9.57 -6.68
C PHE A 83 3.29 -10.88 -6.78
N ASP A 84 3.95 -11.98 -6.43
CA ASP A 84 3.33 -13.31 -6.49
C ASP A 84 2.37 -13.60 -5.32
N GLY A 85 2.40 -12.78 -4.28
CA GLY A 85 1.55 -12.97 -3.10
C GLY A 85 2.14 -13.90 -2.05
N GLY A 86 3.41 -14.28 -2.16
CA GLY A 86 4.07 -15.16 -1.18
C GLY A 86 4.61 -14.44 0.05
N SER A 87 4.67 -13.12 0.04
CA SER A 87 5.20 -12.31 1.15
C SER A 87 4.32 -11.10 1.42
N ALA A 88 4.42 -10.57 2.64
CA ALA A 88 3.88 -9.25 2.93
C ALA A 88 4.81 -8.18 2.34
N VAL A 89 4.21 -7.12 1.83
CA VAL A 89 4.94 -6.01 1.20
C VAL A 89 4.54 -4.71 1.88
N LEU A 90 5.54 -3.94 2.29
CA LEU A 90 5.35 -2.60 2.85
C LEU A 90 5.50 -1.57 1.73
N VAL A 91 4.51 -0.69 1.63
CA VAL A 91 4.51 0.43 0.69
C VAL A 91 4.42 1.72 1.51
N LEU A 92 5.44 2.55 1.45
CA LEU A 92 5.44 3.88 2.07
C LEU A 92 5.06 4.92 1.01
N VAL A 93 4.01 5.69 1.30
CA VAL A 93 3.44 6.65 0.37
C VAL A 93 3.54 8.05 0.96
N SER A 94 4.33 8.90 0.30
CA SER A 94 4.43 10.33 0.62
C SER A 94 3.29 11.13 -0.02
N PRO A 95 2.92 12.29 0.52
CA PRO A 95 1.96 13.17 -0.13
C PRO A 95 2.32 13.44 -1.59
N GLY A 96 1.32 13.45 -2.45
CA GLY A 96 1.48 13.66 -3.89
C GLY A 96 1.87 12.42 -4.70
N GLY A 97 2.19 11.29 -4.06
CA GLY A 97 2.46 10.03 -4.75
C GLY A 97 1.17 9.31 -5.13
N SER A 98 0.83 9.30 -6.41
CA SER A 98 -0.36 8.58 -6.88
C SER A 98 -0.09 7.09 -6.89
N HIS A 99 -1.03 6.30 -6.40
CA HIS A 99 -0.84 4.87 -6.27
C HIS A 99 -2.15 4.11 -6.40
N ALA A 100 -2.04 2.85 -6.78
CA ALA A 100 -3.15 1.90 -6.83
C ALA A 100 -2.63 0.48 -6.63
N VAL A 101 -3.46 -0.34 -6.02
CA VAL A 101 -3.24 -1.78 -5.85
C VAL A 101 -4.31 -2.51 -6.64
N ARG A 102 -3.89 -3.43 -7.53
CA ARG A 102 -4.80 -4.30 -8.27
C ARG A 102 -4.60 -5.74 -7.82
N ASN A 103 -5.69 -6.42 -7.50
CA ASN A 103 -5.66 -7.85 -7.21
C ASN A 103 -5.67 -8.63 -8.54
N ASP A 104 -4.54 -9.23 -8.89
CA ASP A 104 -4.36 -9.99 -10.14
C ASP A 104 -4.65 -11.49 -9.96
N GLY A 105 -4.91 -11.95 -8.74
CA GLY A 105 -5.16 -13.35 -8.42
C GLY A 105 -6.63 -13.66 -8.16
N ASP A 106 -6.88 -14.87 -7.69
CA ASP A 106 -8.25 -15.41 -7.49
C ASP A 106 -8.75 -15.26 -6.05
N ALA A 107 -7.86 -15.07 -5.09
CA ALA A 107 -8.19 -14.93 -3.68
C ALA A 107 -8.35 -13.44 -3.30
N PRO A 108 -9.04 -13.13 -2.20
CA PRO A 108 -9.06 -11.75 -1.68
C PRO A 108 -7.64 -11.29 -1.31
N LEU A 109 -7.37 -10.02 -1.57
CA LEU A 109 -6.12 -9.36 -1.18
C LEU A 109 -6.41 -8.45 0.00
N TRP A 110 -5.65 -8.59 1.09
CA TRP A 110 -5.89 -7.86 2.33
C TRP A 110 -4.82 -6.79 2.54
N LEU A 111 -5.24 -5.60 2.94
CA LEU A 111 -4.37 -4.45 3.17
C LEU A 111 -4.63 -3.86 4.55
N VAL A 112 -3.55 -3.43 5.19
CA VAL A 112 -3.59 -2.64 6.43
C VAL A 112 -2.82 -1.36 6.17
N ALA A 113 -3.46 -0.20 6.33
CA ALA A 113 -2.84 1.09 6.12
C ALA A 113 -2.83 1.90 7.42
N CYS A 114 -1.65 2.33 7.85
CA CYS A 114 -1.47 3.28 8.94
C CYS A 114 -1.20 4.65 8.36
N SER A 115 -1.87 5.67 8.87
CA SER A 115 -1.82 7.02 8.30
C SER A 115 -1.52 8.09 9.33
N SER A 116 -0.84 9.14 8.88
CA SER A 116 -0.48 10.30 9.71
C SER A 116 -1.62 11.29 9.92
N GLU A 117 -2.72 11.15 9.18
CA GLU A 117 -3.87 12.03 9.23
C GLU A 117 -5.14 11.23 9.50
N PRO A 118 -6.13 11.79 10.23
CA PRO A 118 -7.44 11.17 10.33
C PRO A 118 -8.14 11.14 8.97
N TYR A 119 -9.17 10.31 8.86
CA TYR A 119 -9.94 10.22 7.62
C TYR A 119 -10.54 11.58 7.25
N ASP A 120 -10.26 12.03 6.04
CA ASP A 120 -10.78 13.26 5.45
C ASP A 120 -10.91 13.05 3.93
N PRO A 121 -12.12 12.93 3.38
CA PRO A 121 -12.31 12.70 1.95
C PRO A 121 -11.81 13.85 1.07
N GLN A 122 -11.69 15.06 1.62
CA GLN A 122 -11.21 16.22 0.86
C GLN A 122 -9.69 16.27 0.72
N GLU A 123 -8.98 15.44 1.47
CA GLU A 123 -7.51 15.37 1.41
C GLU A 123 -7.02 14.37 0.33
N THR A 124 -7.94 13.64 -0.29
CA THR A 124 -7.67 12.66 -1.34
C THR A 124 -8.05 13.21 -2.71
N VAL A 125 -7.13 13.11 -3.67
CA VAL A 125 -7.32 13.59 -5.04
C VAL A 125 -7.28 12.42 -6.00
N ALA A 126 -8.30 12.27 -6.84
CA ALA A 126 -8.37 11.21 -7.84
C ALA A 126 -7.30 11.41 -8.92
N ARG A 127 -6.55 10.34 -9.21
CA ARG A 127 -5.57 10.30 -10.28
C ARG A 127 -5.34 8.85 -10.72
N LYS A 128 -5.74 8.55 -11.94
CA LYS A 128 -5.63 7.19 -12.47
C LYS A 128 -4.19 6.82 -12.80
N VAL A 129 -3.70 5.70 -12.27
CA VAL A 129 -2.39 5.09 -12.59
C VAL A 129 -2.54 3.66 -13.14
N VAL A 130 -3.74 3.11 -13.08
CA VAL A 130 -4.06 1.80 -13.66
C VAL A 130 -5.53 1.67 -14.05
#